data_fb98b2ba09b8a7540986788e210e2535
#
_entry.id   fb98b2ba09b8a7540986788e210e2535
#
_cell.length_a   1.000
_cell.length_b   1.000
_cell.length_c   1.000
_cell.angle_alpha   90.00
_cell.angle_beta   90.00
_cell.angle_gamma   90.00
#
_symmetry.space_group_name_H-M   'P 1'
#
loop_
_entity.id
_entity.type
_entity.pdbx_description
1 polymer ?
#
loop_
_entity_poly.entity_id
_entity_poly.type
_entity_poly.pdbx_seq_one_letter_code
_entity_poly.pdbx_strand_id
1 'polypeptide(L)'
;MENKRPIAVAINVEPMTVAPTESHIRTVAHEIAHGLGFDGTTFALLKMTSAVENVVRGKPHVFLLATPKAKEIAQKYYNCSNAPGLELEDQTSSVLSHFEMRNVNEEIMSPVSSVGGAYSALTLAVFDDMPFYKANFSRAEPLRWANNSGCDFLEKKCIENKTSNFPDIFCTTTHIIKDYFQCTYDRMALGVCGTRSYPEELEPHFRYLRNAHLGGSKVHMDYCPYVEKVSRGGCTDGSRWTIIGSFVGPN
;
A
#
# COMPACT_ATOMS: atom_id res chain seq x y z
N MET A 1 6.92 -2.75 -29.01
CA MET A 1 6.72 -3.98 -28.19
C MET A 1 6.72 -5.17 -29.13
N GLU A 2 7.62 -6.08 -28.94
CA GLU A 2 7.62 -7.35 -29.65
C GLU A 2 6.80 -8.35 -28.83
N ASN A 3 5.82 -8.99 -29.46
CA ASN A 3 4.89 -9.91 -28.77
C ASN A 3 4.25 -9.33 -27.49
N LYS A 4 3.96 -8.02 -27.49
CA LYS A 4 3.44 -7.26 -26.34
C LYS A 4 4.41 -7.16 -25.15
N ARG A 5 5.63 -7.68 -25.24
CA ARG A 5 6.66 -7.57 -24.21
C ARG A 5 7.37 -6.21 -24.32
N PRO A 6 7.60 -5.48 -23.22
CA PRO A 6 8.51 -4.35 -23.22
C PRO A 6 9.93 -4.78 -23.61
N ILE A 7 10.60 -4.00 -24.46
CA ILE A 7 11.95 -4.30 -24.95
C ILE A 7 12.98 -3.23 -24.55
N ALA A 8 12.51 -2.07 -24.11
CA ALA A 8 13.35 -0.99 -23.65
C ALA A 8 12.56 -0.11 -22.67
N VAL A 9 13.26 0.45 -21.73
CA VAL A 9 12.73 1.43 -20.76
C VAL A 9 13.77 2.53 -20.56
N ALA A 10 13.32 3.75 -20.34
CA ALA A 10 14.16 4.86 -19.91
C ALA A 10 13.78 5.22 -18.46
N ILE A 11 14.75 5.21 -17.58
CA ILE A 11 14.58 5.59 -16.17
C ILE A 11 15.34 6.89 -15.94
N ASN A 12 14.63 7.92 -15.48
CA ASN A 12 15.24 9.17 -15.05
C ASN A 12 15.66 9.06 -13.59
N VAL A 13 16.95 9.28 -13.33
CA VAL A 13 17.50 9.29 -11.97
C VAL A 13 18.07 10.68 -11.71
N GLU A 14 17.58 11.34 -10.68
CA GLU A 14 18.13 12.62 -10.24
C GLU A 14 19.51 12.39 -9.58
N PRO A 15 20.63 12.90 -10.16
CA PRO A 15 21.97 12.55 -9.69
C PRO A 15 22.25 12.94 -8.23
N MET A 16 21.61 14.01 -7.75
CA MET A 16 21.79 14.52 -6.38
C MET A 16 21.11 13.66 -5.30
N THR A 17 20.23 12.76 -5.70
CA THR A 17 19.49 11.90 -4.77
C THR A 17 20.03 10.49 -4.73
N VAL A 18 20.99 10.14 -5.60
CA VAL A 18 21.57 8.79 -5.64
C VAL A 18 22.40 8.52 -4.40
N ALA A 19 21.94 7.58 -3.61
CA ALA A 19 22.66 7.09 -2.43
C ALA A 19 22.59 5.55 -2.40
N PRO A 20 23.64 4.84 -1.99
CA PRO A 20 23.65 3.37 -1.91
C PRO A 20 22.86 2.89 -0.67
N THR A 21 21.64 3.36 -0.52
CA THR A 21 20.75 2.95 0.56
C THR A 21 19.76 1.91 0.05
N GLU A 22 19.28 1.07 0.95
CA GLU A 22 18.27 0.07 0.61
C GLU A 22 17.02 0.72 0.00
N SER A 23 16.57 1.84 0.56
CA SER A 23 15.42 2.59 0.03
C SER A 23 15.64 3.00 -1.43
N HIS A 24 16.82 3.52 -1.78
CA HIS A 24 17.15 3.92 -3.14
C HIS A 24 17.18 2.73 -4.11
N ILE A 25 17.79 1.62 -3.67
CA ILE A 25 17.84 0.38 -4.48
C ILE A 25 16.41 -0.09 -4.77
N ARG A 26 15.53 -0.06 -3.77
CA ARG A 26 14.12 -0.45 -3.91
C ARG A 26 13.35 0.51 -4.82
N THR A 27 13.59 1.81 -4.73
CA THR A 27 12.99 2.78 -5.67
C THR A 27 13.41 2.50 -7.11
N VAL A 28 14.69 2.25 -7.37
CA VAL A 28 15.16 1.89 -8.73
C VAL A 28 14.53 0.57 -9.19
N ALA A 29 14.41 -0.41 -8.31
CA ALA A 29 13.75 -1.68 -8.63
C ALA A 29 12.26 -1.51 -8.94
N HIS A 30 11.56 -0.59 -8.27
CA HIS A 30 10.19 -0.20 -8.58
C HIS A 30 10.09 0.35 -10.02
N GLU A 31 10.94 1.29 -10.40
CA GLU A 31 10.97 1.84 -11.76
C GLU A 31 11.33 0.77 -12.81
N ILE A 32 12.22 -0.15 -12.47
CA ILE A 32 12.52 -1.30 -13.34
C ILE A 32 11.29 -2.19 -13.50
N ALA A 33 10.49 -2.40 -12.46
CA ALA A 33 9.27 -3.20 -12.56
C ALA A 33 8.25 -2.57 -13.51
N HIS A 34 8.11 -1.24 -13.51
CA HIS A 34 7.34 -0.53 -14.54
C HIS A 34 7.89 -0.81 -15.94
N GLY A 35 9.21 -0.72 -16.09
CA GLY A 35 9.89 -1.04 -17.35
C GLY A 35 9.74 -2.48 -17.81
N LEU A 36 9.52 -3.40 -16.91
CA LEU A 36 9.23 -4.81 -17.21
C LEU A 36 7.75 -5.05 -17.57
N GLY A 37 6.89 -4.05 -17.43
CA GLY A 37 5.49 -4.11 -17.81
C GLY A 37 4.49 -4.05 -16.67
N PHE A 38 4.91 -3.67 -15.46
CA PHE A 38 3.97 -3.38 -14.39
C PHE A 38 3.34 -1.99 -14.63
N ASP A 39 2.43 -1.91 -15.58
CA ASP A 39 1.75 -0.68 -15.97
C ASP A 39 0.37 -0.96 -16.59
N GLY A 40 -0.53 0.03 -16.51
CA GLY A 40 -1.91 -0.10 -16.97
C GLY A 40 -2.04 -0.40 -18.46
N THR A 41 -1.12 0.09 -19.30
CA THR A 41 -1.12 -0.18 -20.75
C THR A 41 -0.82 -1.65 -21.02
N THR A 42 0.21 -2.18 -20.40
CA THR A 42 0.58 -3.60 -20.50
C THR A 42 -0.53 -4.49 -19.95
N PHE A 43 -1.09 -4.14 -18.80
CA PHE A 43 -2.22 -4.89 -18.21
C PHE A 43 -3.43 -4.94 -19.15
N ALA A 44 -3.78 -3.80 -19.76
CA ALA A 44 -4.87 -3.75 -20.73
C ALA A 44 -4.58 -4.58 -21.99
N LEU A 45 -3.36 -4.46 -22.55
CA LEU A 45 -2.93 -5.24 -23.71
C LEU A 45 -2.96 -6.75 -23.47
N LEU A 46 -2.60 -7.18 -22.26
CA LEU A 46 -2.60 -8.59 -21.86
C LEU A 46 -3.94 -9.06 -21.30
N LYS A 47 -4.94 -8.17 -21.20
CA LYS A 47 -6.26 -8.44 -20.61
C LYS A 47 -6.18 -8.97 -19.17
N MET A 48 -5.31 -8.39 -18.37
CA MET A 48 -5.08 -8.79 -16.98
C MET A 48 -6.05 -8.11 -16.00
N THR A 49 -6.67 -7.01 -16.40
CA THR A 49 -7.55 -6.21 -15.55
C THR A 49 -9.01 -6.58 -15.70
N SER A 50 -9.75 -6.47 -14.61
CA SER A 50 -11.22 -6.43 -14.58
C SER A 50 -11.70 -5.30 -13.69
N ALA A 51 -12.87 -4.74 -14.01
CA ALA A 51 -13.57 -3.81 -13.15
C ALA A 51 -14.60 -4.58 -12.30
N VAL A 52 -14.69 -4.22 -11.02
CA VAL A 52 -15.78 -4.65 -10.14
C VAL A 52 -16.64 -3.43 -9.86
N GLU A 53 -17.88 -3.51 -10.29
CA GLU A 53 -18.89 -2.50 -10.01
C GLU A 53 -19.65 -2.86 -8.74
N ASN A 54 -20.20 -1.84 -8.07
CA ASN A 54 -21.02 -1.96 -6.88
C ASN A 54 -20.27 -2.40 -5.60
N VAL A 55 -19.52 -1.44 -5.08
CA VAL A 55 -19.41 -1.29 -3.63
C VAL A 55 -18.34 -2.10 -2.95
N VAL A 56 -17.12 -1.99 -3.45
CA VAL A 56 -16.00 -2.22 -2.56
C VAL A 56 -15.81 -0.95 -1.71
N ARG A 57 -16.04 -1.04 -0.42
CA ARG A 57 -15.91 0.07 0.55
C ARG A 57 -16.73 1.33 0.23
N GLY A 58 -17.77 1.21 -0.58
CA GLY A 58 -18.57 2.33 -1.04
C GLY A 58 -18.07 3.05 -2.29
N LYS A 59 -16.93 2.60 -2.87
CA LYS A 59 -16.44 3.08 -4.15
C LYS A 59 -17.36 2.59 -5.28
N PRO A 60 -17.66 3.42 -6.29
CA PRO A 60 -18.56 3.04 -7.38
C PRO A 60 -18.00 1.91 -8.23
N HIS A 61 -16.70 1.86 -8.39
CA HIS A 61 -15.98 0.79 -9.10
C HIS A 61 -14.54 0.72 -8.57
N VAL A 62 -13.92 -0.44 -8.74
CA VAL A 62 -12.49 -0.65 -8.51
C VAL A 62 -11.93 -1.49 -9.66
N PHE A 63 -10.67 -1.27 -9.99
CA PHE A 63 -9.95 -2.07 -10.97
C PHE A 63 -9.08 -3.10 -10.26
N LEU A 64 -9.08 -4.31 -10.78
CA LEU A 64 -8.36 -5.43 -10.20
C LEU A 64 -7.47 -6.10 -11.23
N LEU A 65 -6.31 -6.58 -10.80
CA LEU A 65 -5.60 -7.65 -11.49
C LEU A 65 -6.22 -8.97 -11.06
N ALA A 66 -7.03 -9.55 -11.95
CA ALA A 66 -7.85 -10.73 -11.67
C ALA A 66 -7.34 -11.99 -12.41
N THR A 67 -6.09 -11.99 -12.79
CA THR A 67 -5.42 -13.13 -13.44
C THR A 67 -5.24 -14.31 -12.47
N PRO A 68 -5.07 -15.54 -12.96
CA PRO A 68 -5.13 -16.73 -12.10
C PRO A 68 -4.18 -16.72 -10.93
N LYS A 69 -2.90 -16.37 -11.15
CA LYS A 69 -1.90 -16.37 -10.09
C LYS A 69 -2.08 -15.17 -9.15
N ALA A 70 -2.38 -13.99 -9.68
CA ALA A 70 -2.68 -12.81 -8.87
C ALA A 70 -3.87 -13.07 -7.92
N LYS A 71 -4.93 -13.71 -8.42
CA LYS A 71 -6.09 -14.10 -7.61
C LYS A 71 -5.74 -15.14 -6.55
N GLU A 72 -5.03 -16.21 -6.92
CA GLU A 72 -4.58 -17.26 -5.99
C GLU A 72 -3.78 -16.67 -4.83
N ILE A 73 -2.80 -15.82 -5.16
CA ILE A 73 -1.93 -15.22 -4.15
C ILE A 73 -2.68 -14.20 -3.30
N ALA A 74 -3.59 -13.41 -3.88
CA ALA A 74 -4.45 -12.50 -3.11
C ALA A 74 -5.30 -13.26 -2.09
N GLN A 75 -5.96 -14.33 -2.51
CA GLN A 75 -6.78 -15.18 -1.63
C GLN A 75 -5.98 -15.75 -0.46
N LYS A 76 -4.78 -16.23 -0.75
CA LYS A 76 -3.86 -16.77 0.27
C LYS A 76 -3.37 -15.67 1.20
N TYR A 77 -2.97 -14.52 0.66
CA TYR A 77 -2.37 -13.43 1.40
C TYR A 77 -3.35 -12.82 2.41
N TYR A 78 -4.56 -12.46 1.96
CA TYR A 78 -5.59 -11.91 2.82
C TYR A 78 -6.33 -12.97 3.66
N ASN A 79 -6.11 -14.26 3.41
CA ASN A 79 -6.94 -15.34 3.95
C ASN A 79 -8.43 -15.13 3.62
N CYS A 80 -8.70 -14.87 2.35
CA CYS A 80 -10.03 -14.55 1.81
C CYS A 80 -10.28 -15.36 0.54
N SER A 81 -11.00 -16.47 0.65
CA SER A 81 -11.21 -17.43 -0.45
C SER A 81 -11.99 -16.85 -1.65
N ASN A 82 -12.72 -15.76 -1.45
CA ASN A 82 -13.48 -15.06 -2.48
C ASN A 82 -12.83 -13.75 -2.95
N ALA A 83 -11.58 -13.45 -2.52
CA ALA A 83 -10.88 -12.27 -3.03
C ALA A 83 -10.81 -12.32 -4.57
N PRO A 84 -11.30 -11.29 -5.27
CA PRO A 84 -11.44 -11.34 -6.72
C PRO A 84 -10.13 -11.10 -7.47
N GLY A 85 -9.11 -10.58 -6.79
CA GLY A 85 -7.80 -10.24 -7.33
C GLY A 85 -7.07 -9.21 -6.48
N LEU A 86 -6.10 -8.53 -7.08
CA LEU A 86 -5.31 -7.46 -6.47
C LEU A 86 -5.82 -6.11 -6.98
N GLU A 87 -6.26 -5.25 -6.09
CA GLU A 87 -6.79 -3.93 -6.43
C GLU A 87 -5.66 -3.01 -6.90
N LEU A 88 -5.95 -2.25 -7.95
CA LEU A 88 -5.07 -1.24 -8.51
C LEU A 88 -5.46 0.15 -7.98
N GLU A 89 -4.45 0.97 -7.81
CA GLU A 89 -4.58 2.37 -7.39
C GLU A 89 -5.42 3.17 -8.38
N ASP A 90 -6.36 3.93 -7.88
CA ASP A 90 -7.24 4.78 -8.68
C ASP A 90 -7.14 6.28 -8.34
N GLN A 91 -6.22 6.65 -7.45
CA GLN A 91 -6.01 8.02 -7.03
C GLN A 91 -4.83 8.67 -7.75
N THR A 92 -4.97 9.95 -8.07
CA THR A 92 -3.90 10.79 -8.64
C THR A 92 -3.34 10.28 -9.99
N SER A 93 -2.08 10.59 -10.30
CA SER A 93 -1.38 10.13 -11.50
C SER A 93 -0.95 8.66 -11.46
N SER A 94 -1.16 7.98 -10.34
CA SER A 94 -0.76 6.57 -10.14
C SER A 94 -1.78 5.55 -10.64
N VAL A 95 -2.84 6.04 -11.28
CA VAL A 95 -3.98 5.23 -11.75
C VAL A 95 -3.53 4.04 -12.58
N LEU A 96 -3.95 2.84 -12.13
CA LEU A 96 -3.75 1.54 -12.78
C LEU A 96 -2.29 1.10 -13.01
N SER A 97 -1.31 1.84 -12.53
CA SER A 97 0.10 1.45 -12.63
C SER A 97 0.72 0.99 -11.31
N HIS A 98 -0.07 0.98 -10.25
CA HIS A 98 0.34 0.58 -8.91
C HIS A 98 -0.76 -0.24 -8.24
N PHE A 99 -0.41 -0.99 -7.20
CA PHE A 99 -1.41 -1.56 -6.31
C PHE A 99 -2.05 -0.49 -5.44
N GLU A 100 -3.32 -0.69 -5.08
CA GLU A 100 -4.02 0.12 -4.09
C GLU A 100 -3.25 0.13 -2.76
N MET A 101 -2.68 1.29 -2.39
CA MET A 101 -1.80 1.44 -1.24
C MET A 101 -2.50 1.08 0.07
N ARG A 102 -3.78 1.38 0.20
CA ARG A 102 -4.57 1.01 1.36
C ARG A 102 -4.49 -0.49 1.65
N ASN A 103 -4.41 -1.30 0.61
CA ASN A 103 -4.43 -2.75 0.72
C ASN A 103 -3.03 -3.35 0.95
N VAL A 104 -1.96 -2.69 0.50
CA VAL A 104 -0.61 -3.28 0.47
C VAL A 104 0.52 -2.31 0.86
N ASN A 105 0.24 -1.26 1.58
CA ASN A 105 1.10 -0.12 1.96
C ASN A 105 2.63 -0.26 1.74
N GLU A 106 3.24 -1.38 2.12
CA GLU A 106 4.70 -1.61 2.07
C GLU A 106 5.18 -2.41 0.87
N GLU A 107 4.30 -2.72 -0.05
CA GLU A 107 4.62 -3.48 -1.24
C GLU A 107 5.47 -2.64 -2.20
N ILE A 108 6.39 -3.27 -2.94
CA ILE A 108 7.30 -2.57 -3.86
C ILE A 108 6.54 -1.78 -4.94
N MET A 109 5.40 -2.25 -5.42
CA MET A 109 4.58 -1.59 -6.43
C MET A 109 3.43 -0.77 -5.84
N SER A 110 3.53 -0.37 -4.58
CA SER A 110 2.70 0.67 -3.99
C SER A 110 3.09 2.05 -4.54
N PRO A 111 2.15 3.02 -4.72
CA PRO A 111 2.41 4.28 -5.42
C PRO A 111 3.38 5.24 -4.70
N VAL A 112 3.58 5.02 -3.42
CA VAL A 112 4.52 5.81 -2.62
C VAL A 112 5.38 4.85 -1.84
N SER A 113 6.70 4.95 -1.99
CA SER A 113 7.61 4.18 -1.16
C SER A 113 7.45 4.61 0.30
N SER A 114 6.64 3.87 1.04
CA SER A 114 6.70 3.87 2.49
C SER A 114 7.94 3.06 2.92
N VAL A 115 8.26 3.11 4.17
CA VAL A 115 9.41 2.40 4.73
C VAL A 115 9.36 0.91 4.34
N GLY A 116 10.16 0.50 3.35
CA GLY A 116 10.33 -0.92 3.05
C GLY A 116 10.33 -1.29 1.56
N GLY A 117 9.21 -1.17 0.86
CA GLY A 117 9.09 -1.59 -0.54
C GLY A 117 9.38 -3.09 -0.74
N ALA A 118 8.63 -3.97 -0.05
CA ALA A 118 8.88 -5.40 -0.07
C ALA A 118 8.67 -6.02 -1.46
N TYR A 119 9.61 -6.83 -1.93
CA TYR A 119 9.44 -7.68 -3.12
C TYR A 119 8.51 -8.84 -2.78
N SER A 120 7.22 -8.58 -2.74
CA SER A 120 6.26 -9.55 -2.24
C SER A 120 5.84 -10.59 -3.28
N ALA A 121 5.17 -11.63 -2.79
CA ALA A 121 4.55 -12.62 -3.66
C ALA A 121 3.44 -12.02 -4.55
N LEU A 122 2.89 -10.86 -4.19
CA LEU A 122 1.85 -10.17 -4.96
C LEU A 122 2.41 -9.66 -6.29
N THR A 123 3.50 -8.91 -6.27
CA THR A 123 4.21 -8.46 -7.48
C THR A 123 4.71 -9.64 -8.31
N LEU A 124 5.28 -10.66 -7.65
CA LEU A 124 5.74 -11.86 -8.35
C LEU A 124 4.60 -12.59 -9.07
N ALA A 125 3.41 -12.64 -8.49
CA ALA A 125 2.24 -13.25 -9.11
C ALA A 125 1.80 -12.53 -10.38
N VAL A 126 1.85 -11.19 -10.37
CA VAL A 126 1.52 -10.37 -11.55
C VAL A 126 2.50 -10.67 -12.69
N PHE A 127 3.78 -10.73 -12.41
CA PHE A 127 4.78 -11.08 -13.43
C PHE A 127 4.65 -12.55 -13.89
N ASP A 128 4.34 -13.50 -13.01
CA ASP A 128 4.17 -14.91 -13.38
C ASP A 128 2.95 -15.13 -14.29
N ASP A 129 1.93 -14.29 -14.18
CA ASP A 129 0.75 -14.29 -15.07
C ASP A 129 1.03 -13.64 -16.44
N MET A 130 2.13 -12.90 -16.59
CA MET A 130 2.56 -12.40 -17.90
C MET A 130 3.22 -13.53 -18.71
N PRO A 131 2.97 -13.61 -20.04
CA PRO A 131 3.50 -14.71 -20.86
C PRO A 131 5.02 -14.70 -21.05
N PHE A 132 5.74 -13.73 -20.45
CA PHE A 132 7.15 -13.49 -20.69
C PHE A 132 8.03 -13.89 -19.53
N TYR A 133 7.47 -14.07 -18.32
CA TYR A 133 8.22 -14.21 -17.09
C TYR A 133 7.85 -15.50 -16.36
N LYS A 134 8.78 -15.94 -15.54
CA LYS A 134 8.60 -17.01 -14.58
C LYS A 134 9.11 -16.55 -13.24
N ALA A 135 8.22 -16.38 -12.28
CA ALA A 135 8.57 -15.87 -10.96
C ALA A 135 9.19 -16.96 -10.07
N ASN A 136 10.16 -16.55 -9.28
CA ASN A 136 10.72 -17.40 -8.22
C ASN A 136 10.14 -16.99 -6.87
N PHE A 137 9.04 -17.58 -6.47
CA PHE A 137 8.34 -17.29 -5.21
C PHE A 137 9.17 -17.58 -3.95
N SER A 138 10.25 -18.40 -4.04
CA SER A 138 11.14 -18.59 -2.88
C SER A 138 11.95 -17.36 -2.53
N ARG A 139 11.95 -16.34 -3.39
CA ARG A 139 12.59 -15.04 -3.19
C ARG A 139 11.62 -13.96 -2.74
N ALA A 140 10.35 -14.29 -2.57
CA ALA A 140 9.38 -13.34 -2.04
C ALA A 140 9.72 -12.92 -0.62
N GLU A 141 9.69 -11.63 -0.38
CA GLU A 141 9.82 -11.07 0.96
C GLU A 141 8.46 -11.09 1.68
N PRO A 142 8.45 -11.26 3.00
CA PRO A 142 7.22 -11.19 3.76
C PRO A 142 6.66 -9.77 3.77
N LEU A 143 5.40 -9.63 3.39
CA LEU A 143 4.64 -8.40 3.54
C LEU A 143 3.72 -8.56 4.76
N ARG A 144 3.79 -7.60 5.70
CA ARG A 144 3.05 -7.68 6.96
C ARG A 144 1.72 -6.96 6.93
N TRP A 145 1.64 -5.86 6.18
CA TRP A 145 0.44 -5.04 6.07
C TRP A 145 -0.74 -5.86 5.58
N ALA A 146 -1.81 -5.92 6.36
CA ALA A 146 -3.04 -6.64 6.02
C ALA A 146 -2.90 -8.17 5.78
N ASN A 147 -1.78 -8.78 6.11
CA ASN A 147 -1.64 -10.24 6.00
C ASN A 147 -2.63 -10.95 6.93
N ASN A 148 -3.35 -11.94 6.40
CA ASN A 148 -4.41 -12.67 7.11
C ASN A 148 -5.56 -11.81 7.66
N SER A 149 -5.82 -10.64 7.07
CA SER A 149 -6.84 -9.71 7.55
C SER A 149 -8.29 -10.12 7.22
N GLY A 150 -8.47 -11.13 6.40
CA GLY A 150 -9.80 -11.62 5.98
C GLY A 150 -10.44 -10.79 4.87
N CYS A 151 -11.58 -11.24 4.38
CA CYS A 151 -12.32 -10.56 3.32
C CYS A 151 -12.82 -9.18 3.74
N ASP A 152 -13.18 -9.03 4.99
CA ASP A 152 -13.65 -7.75 5.55
C ASP A 152 -12.68 -6.60 5.31
N PHE A 153 -11.38 -6.87 5.30
CA PHE A 153 -10.37 -5.85 5.02
C PHE A 153 -10.49 -5.28 3.61
N LEU A 154 -10.81 -6.11 2.64
CA LEU A 154 -11.00 -5.69 1.26
C LEU A 154 -12.37 -5.03 1.03
N GLU A 155 -13.39 -5.46 1.75
CA GLU A 155 -14.79 -5.12 1.49
C GLU A 155 -15.31 -3.96 2.34
N LYS A 156 -14.86 -3.83 3.60
CA LYS A 156 -15.35 -2.82 4.54
C LYS A 156 -14.50 -1.56 4.55
N LYS A 157 -15.12 -0.46 4.88
CA LYS A 157 -14.43 0.81 5.14
C LYS A 157 -13.46 0.67 6.31
N CYS A 158 -12.37 1.44 6.29
CA CYS A 158 -11.40 1.44 7.39
C CYS A 158 -12.02 1.91 8.72
N ILE A 159 -12.98 2.83 8.65
CA ILE A 159 -13.71 3.34 9.80
C ILE A 159 -15.20 3.37 9.47
N GLU A 160 -16.01 2.79 10.34
CA GLU A 160 -17.46 2.85 10.31
C GLU A 160 -17.98 3.18 11.71
N ASN A 161 -19.02 4.01 11.78
CA ASN A 161 -19.62 4.43 13.05
C ASN A 161 -18.60 4.93 14.09
N LYS A 162 -17.58 5.66 13.66
CA LYS A 162 -16.47 6.20 14.47
C LYS A 162 -15.54 5.12 15.07
N THR A 163 -15.63 3.91 14.63
CA THR A 163 -14.81 2.80 15.09
C THR A 163 -14.02 2.22 13.93
N SER A 164 -12.74 1.92 14.13
CA SER A 164 -11.97 1.19 13.15
C SER A 164 -12.36 -0.29 13.16
N ASN A 165 -12.62 -0.82 11.98
CA ASN A 165 -12.79 -2.27 11.80
C ASN A 165 -11.44 -3.02 11.93
N PHE A 166 -10.33 -2.28 11.81
CA PHE A 166 -8.95 -2.81 11.81
C PHE A 166 -8.06 -1.92 12.69
N PRO A 167 -8.24 -1.92 14.02
CA PRO A 167 -7.61 -0.95 14.93
C PRO A 167 -6.08 -1.08 15.01
N ASP A 168 -5.53 -2.23 14.64
CA ASP A 168 -4.07 -2.42 14.54
C ASP A 168 -3.46 -1.73 13.30
N ILE A 169 -4.27 -1.36 12.33
CA ILE A 169 -3.86 -0.74 11.05
C ILE A 169 -4.35 0.69 10.96
N PHE A 170 -5.67 0.91 11.13
CA PHE A 170 -6.31 2.20 10.95
C PHE A 170 -6.72 2.81 12.29
N CYS A 171 -6.40 4.06 12.47
CA CYS A 171 -6.67 4.80 13.69
C CYS A 171 -7.85 5.76 13.53
N THR A 172 -8.52 6.06 14.63
CA THR A 172 -9.68 6.97 14.66
C THR A 172 -9.40 8.27 15.41
N THR A 173 -8.23 8.40 16.01
CA THR A 173 -7.90 9.50 16.91
C THR A 173 -7.59 10.76 16.12
N THR A 174 -8.49 11.71 16.12
CA THR A 174 -8.32 13.04 15.50
C THR A 174 -7.64 14.04 16.42
N HIS A 175 -7.10 13.58 17.54
CA HIS A 175 -6.53 14.48 18.54
C HIS A 175 -5.17 15.01 18.08
N ILE A 176 -5.13 16.29 17.78
CA ILE A 176 -3.95 17.15 17.68
C ILE A 176 -3.29 17.31 19.07
N ILE A 177 -3.41 16.35 19.94
CA ILE A 177 -2.69 16.36 21.21
C ILE A 177 -1.29 15.85 20.90
N LYS A 178 -0.31 16.72 21.04
CA LYS A 178 1.11 16.53 20.70
C LYS A 178 1.78 15.29 21.29
N ASP A 179 1.10 14.51 22.13
CA ASP A 179 1.68 13.45 22.93
C ASP A 179 0.99 12.08 22.77
N TYR A 180 0.12 11.91 21.78
CA TYR A 180 -0.57 10.63 21.61
C TYR A 180 0.17 9.74 20.60
N PHE A 181 1.29 9.20 21.04
CA PHE A 181 2.02 8.21 20.26
C PHE A 181 1.35 6.84 20.34
N GLN A 182 1.34 6.16 19.21
CA GLN A 182 0.88 4.79 19.08
C GLN A 182 1.97 3.95 18.39
N CYS A 183 1.95 2.64 18.59
CA CYS A 183 2.80 1.77 17.79
C CYS A 183 2.32 1.77 16.34
N THR A 184 3.26 1.78 15.39
CA THR A 184 2.95 1.44 13.99
C THR A 184 2.40 0.00 13.92
N TYR A 185 1.66 -0.32 12.87
CA TYR A 185 1.03 -1.63 12.67
C TYR A 185 2.03 -2.81 12.74
N ASP A 186 3.28 -2.60 12.32
CA ASP A 186 4.39 -3.56 12.38
C ASP A 186 5.09 -3.60 13.74
N ARG A 187 4.73 -2.67 14.65
CA ARG A 187 5.31 -2.46 15.98
C ARG A 187 6.81 -2.14 15.97
N MET A 188 7.32 -1.66 14.83
CA MET A 188 8.73 -1.30 14.66
C MET A 188 9.02 0.17 14.91
N ALA A 189 7.98 0.99 15.14
CA ALA A 189 8.14 2.41 15.39
C ALA A 189 7.00 2.97 16.25
N LEU A 190 7.25 4.16 16.82
CA LEU A 190 6.21 5.04 17.30
C LEU A 190 5.74 5.97 16.20
N GLY A 191 4.46 6.24 16.18
CA GLY A 191 3.82 7.10 15.20
C GLY A 191 2.65 7.87 15.79
N VAL A 192 2.06 8.68 14.96
CA VAL A 192 0.84 9.41 15.25
C VAL A 192 -0.21 9.09 14.21
N CYS A 193 -1.47 9.19 14.59
CA CYS A 193 -2.57 9.02 13.63
C CYS A 193 -2.51 10.14 12.58
N GLY A 194 -2.17 9.77 11.35
CA GLY A 194 -2.02 10.68 10.24
C GLY A 194 -3.38 11.17 9.74
N THR A 195 -3.70 12.43 10.03
CA THR A 195 -4.91 13.08 9.51
C THR A 195 -4.58 14.43 8.87
N ARG A 196 -5.36 14.82 7.87
CA ARG A 196 -5.21 16.07 7.14
C ARG A 196 -6.55 16.70 6.83
N SER A 197 -6.63 18.03 6.87
CA SER A 197 -7.76 18.79 6.36
C SER A 197 -7.56 19.09 4.88
N TYR A 198 -8.59 18.86 4.08
CA TYR A 198 -8.62 19.08 2.64
C TYR A 198 -9.43 20.34 2.32
N PRO A 199 -9.06 21.11 1.27
CA PRO A 199 -9.80 22.31 0.87
C PRO A 199 -11.25 22.00 0.44
N GLU A 200 -11.41 20.90 -0.27
CA GLU A 200 -12.70 20.40 -0.75
C GLU A 200 -13.24 19.32 0.19
N GLU A 201 -14.56 19.14 0.20
CA GLU A 201 -15.15 17.96 0.86
C GLU A 201 -14.69 16.68 0.16
N LEU A 202 -14.29 15.70 0.96
CA LEU A 202 -13.99 14.36 0.45
C LEU A 202 -15.26 13.73 -0.15
N GLU A 203 -15.08 12.86 -1.12
CA GLU A 203 -16.18 12.10 -1.69
C GLU A 203 -16.89 11.25 -0.62
N PRO A 204 -18.20 10.99 -0.74
CA PRO A 204 -18.99 10.33 0.31
C PRO A 204 -18.42 8.99 0.78
N HIS A 205 -17.79 8.24 -0.10
CA HIS A 205 -17.17 6.95 0.24
C HIS A 205 -15.85 7.07 1.01
N PHE A 206 -15.19 8.24 0.98
CA PHE A 206 -13.98 8.54 1.75
C PHE A 206 -14.23 9.34 3.03
N ARG A 207 -15.49 9.64 3.36
CA ARG A 207 -15.85 10.37 4.58
C ARG A 207 -15.93 9.41 5.76
N TYR A 208 -14.83 9.22 6.44
CA TYR A 208 -14.72 8.34 7.61
C TYR A 208 -14.92 9.07 8.92
N LEU A 209 -14.65 10.36 8.93
CA LEU A 209 -14.67 11.22 10.10
C LEU A 209 -15.88 12.16 10.06
N ARG A 210 -16.18 12.80 11.20
CA ARG A 210 -17.36 13.68 11.33
C ARG A 210 -17.31 14.90 10.42
N ASN A 211 -16.11 15.42 10.17
CA ASN A 211 -15.88 16.54 9.28
C ASN A 211 -15.58 16.01 7.88
N ALA A 212 -16.39 16.41 6.89
CA ALA A 212 -16.26 15.97 5.50
C ALA A 212 -14.94 16.41 4.82
N HIS A 213 -14.30 17.44 5.38
CA HIS A 213 -12.98 17.93 4.92
C HIS A 213 -11.82 17.21 5.60
N LEU A 214 -12.06 16.30 6.55
CA LEU A 214 -11.01 15.64 7.31
C LEU A 214 -10.89 14.17 6.92
N GLY A 215 -9.69 13.74 6.55
CA GLY A 215 -9.37 12.36 6.21
C GLY A 215 -7.96 11.98 6.63
N GLY A 216 -7.52 10.79 6.27
CA GLY A 216 -6.13 10.40 6.39
C GLY A 216 -5.20 11.31 5.60
N SER A 217 -3.95 11.44 6.03
CA SER A 217 -2.95 12.32 5.42
C SER A 217 -2.56 11.91 4.00
N LYS A 218 -2.70 10.62 3.66
CA LYS A 218 -2.33 10.03 2.38
C LYS A 218 -3.56 9.76 1.53
N VAL A 219 -3.57 10.37 0.34
CA VAL A 219 -4.63 10.17 -0.66
C VAL A 219 -4.68 8.71 -1.11
N HIS A 220 -3.53 8.13 -1.42
CA HIS A 220 -3.37 6.74 -1.85
C HIS A 220 -3.77 5.68 -0.81
N MET A 221 -4.08 6.09 0.43
CA MET A 221 -4.66 5.20 1.44
C MET A 221 -6.18 5.22 1.41
N ASP A 222 -6.80 5.60 0.29
CA ASP A 222 -8.23 5.90 0.23
C ASP A 222 -8.65 6.88 1.34
N TYR A 223 -7.77 7.81 1.71
CA TYR A 223 -7.95 8.74 2.83
C TYR A 223 -8.19 8.06 4.20
N CYS A 224 -7.87 6.76 4.34
CA CYS A 224 -7.94 6.07 5.62
C CYS A 224 -6.86 6.59 6.57
N PRO A 225 -7.20 7.07 7.77
CA PRO A 225 -6.20 7.44 8.75
C PRO A 225 -5.48 6.20 9.29
N TYR A 226 -4.17 6.23 9.33
CA TYR A 226 -3.35 5.18 9.91
C TYR A 226 -2.22 5.77 10.74
N VAL A 227 -1.54 4.93 11.54
CA VAL A 227 -0.44 5.39 12.39
C VAL A 227 0.82 5.54 11.54
N GLU A 228 1.17 6.79 11.26
CA GLU A 228 2.37 7.14 10.50
C GLU A 228 3.57 7.28 11.44
N LYS A 229 4.69 6.66 11.06
CA LYS A 229 5.94 6.75 11.81
C LYS A 229 6.38 8.22 11.93
N VAL A 230 6.71 8.65 13.16
CA VAL A 230 7.36 9.94 13.36
C VAL A 230 8.84 9.85 13.03
N SER A 231 9.43 10.97 12.57
CA SER A 231 10.86 11.02 12.36
C SER A 231 11.59 10.69 13.68
N ARG A 232 12.58 9.79 13.61
CA ARG A 232 13.30 9.24 14.77
C ARG A 232 12.45 8.41 15.74
N GLY A 233 11.29 7.91 15.30
CA GLY A 233 10.42 7.04 16.09
C GLY A 233 10.72 5.54 15.97
N GLY A 234 11.77 5.13 15.25
CA GLY A 234 12.09 3.72 15.01
C GLY A 234 12.64 3.01 16.24
N CYS A 235 12.18 1.79 16.51
CA CYS A 235 12.69 0.96 17.60
C CYS A 235 14.13 0.50 17.37
N THR A 236 14.62 0.57 16.14
CA THR A 236 15.94 0.10 15.71
C THR A 236 16.97 1.20 15.51
N ASP A 237 16.61 2.47 15.64
CA ASP A 237 17.52 3.59 15.36
C ASP A 237 18.54 3.88 16.49
N GLY A 238 18.47 3.11 17.59
CA GLY A 238 19.44 3.16 18.70
C GLY A 238 19.45 4.45 19.50
N SER A 239 18.65 5.45 19.14
CA SER A 239 18.64 6.72 19.84
C SER A 239 17.73 6.69 21.07
N ARG A 240 18.31 6.43 22.23
CA ARG A 240 17.61 6.43 23.53
C ARG A 240 16.99 7.78 23.91
N TRP A 241 17.26 8.85 23.15
CA TRP A 241 16.95 10.23 23.53
C TRP A 241 15.75 10.86 22.85
N THR A 242 15.10 10.14 21.94
CA THR A 242 14.14 10.78 21.04
C THR A 242 12.68 10.68 21.47
N ILE A 243 12.38 9.83 22.44
CA ILE A 243 10.99 9.66 22.89
C ILE A 243 10.95 9.65 24.41
N ILE A 244 10.43 10.75 24.99
CA ILE A 244 10.21 10.86 26.44
C ILE A 244 9.28 9.72 26.89
N GLY A 245 9.75 8.93 27.85
CA GLY A 245 8.98 7.81 28.40
C GLY A 245 9.16 6.47 27.67
N SER A 246 9.99 6.40 26.62
CA SER A 246 10.35 5.10 26.04
C SER A 246 11.32 4.35 26.96
N PHE A 247 11.03 3.07 27.17
CA PHE A 247 11.87 2.18 27.97
C PHE A 247 12.23 0.94 27.14
N VAL A 248 13.52 0.68 27.03
CA VAL A 248 14.00 -0.59 26.46
C VAL A 248 14.03 -1.60 27.59
N GLY A 249 13.14 -2.58 27.53
CA GLY A 249 13.17 -3.69 28.49
C GLY A 249 14.50 -4.45 28.45
N PRO A 250 14.85 -5.20 29.49
CA PRO A 250 15.98 -6.11 29.46
C PRO A 250 15.77 -7.16 28.37
N ASN A 251 16.84 -7.49 27.63
CA ASN A 251 16.86 -8.58 26.66
C ASN A 251 16.58 -9.93 27.34
#